data_e4c17b6db165bfcd9f05f681e5f13a13
#
_entry.id   e4c17b6db165bfcd9f05f681e5f13a13
#
_cell.length_a   1.000
_cell.length_b   1.000
_cell.length_c   1.000
_cell.angle_alpha   90.00
_cell.angle_beta   90.00
_cell.angle_gamma   90.00
#
_symmetry.space_group_name_H-M   'P 1'
#
loop_
_entity.id
_entity.type
_entity.pdbx_description
1 polymer ?
#
loop_
_entity_poly.entity_id
_entity_poly.type
_entity_poly.pdbx_seq_one_letter_code
_entity_poly.pdbx_strand_id
1 'polypeptide(L)'
;MNRKQYTALAFALVGAAALSAQAVAAKDLTIAVYSAFTTLDPYDASDTLSQNVAKSFYEGLFGFDKDMKLVNVLAESYDVSKDGLEYTIKLKQGIKFSDGEPFNAAAVKANFDRVTNPENHLTRYQLYRNIESVEVVDDATVKFHLKEAFSAFI
;
A
#
# COMPACT_ATOMS: atom_id res chain seq x y z
N MET A 1 0.85 29.47 -58.18
CA MET A 1 0.68 29.14 -56.74
C MET A 1 1.76 29.88 -55.96
N ASN A 2 1.42 30.77 -55.01
CA ASN A 2 2.31 31.72 -54.37
C ASN A 2 3.10 31.05 -53.21
N ARG A 3 4.35 31.45 -52.99
CA ARG A 3 5.22 30.95 -51.89
C ARG A 3 4.52 30.88 -50.52
N LYS A 4 3.59 31.77 -50.24
CA LYS A 4 2.76 31.82 -49.03
C LYS A 4 1.78 30.65 -48.92
N GLN A 5 1.39 30.03 -50.02
CA GLN A 5 0.47 28.85 -50.02
C GLN A 5 1.19 27.55 -49.63
N TYR A 6 2.48 27.42 -49.96
CA TYR A 6 3.28 26.28 -49.55
C TYR A 6 3.62 26.29 -48.05
N THR A 7 3.83 27.52 -47.49
CA THR A 7 4.08 27.63 -46.03
C THR A 7 2.86 27.28 -45.19
N ALA A 8 1.66 27.64 -45.65
CA ALA A 8 0.42 27.29 -44.97
C ALA A 8 0.13 25.78 -45.06
N LEU A 9 0.42 25.13 -46.16
CA LEU A 9 0.23 23.69 -46.35
C LEU A 9 1.22 22.88 -45.51
N ALA A 10 2.47 23.34 -45.36
CA ALA A 10 3.48 22.68 -44.54
C ALA A 10 3.15 22.77 -43.04
N PHE A 11 2.57 23.87 -42.57
CA PHE A 11 2.14 24.00 -41.17
C PHE A 11 0.89 23.14 -40.85
N ALA A 12 -0.02 22.96 -41.81
CA ALA A 12 -1.20 22.09 -41.63
C ALA A 12 -0.84 20.61 -41.56
N LEU A 13 0.20 20.15 -42.27
CA LEU A 13 0.67 18.77 -42.24
C LEU A 13 1.45 18.43 -40.95
N VAL A 14 2.18 19.38 -40.37
CA VAL A 14 2.89 19.16 -39.08
C VAL A 14 1.91 19.15 -37.91
N GLY A 15 0.82 19.93 -37.97
CA GLY A 15 -0.22 19.92 -36.94
C GLY A 15 -1.06 18.63 -36.88
N ALA A 16 -1.23 17.93 -38.02
CA ALA A 16 -1.99 16.69 -38.09
C ALA A 16 -1.22 15.45 -37.58
N ALA A 17 0.11 15.50 -37.57
CA ALA A 17 0.95 14.41 -37.09
C ALA A 17 1.09 14.35 -35.55
N ALA A 18 0.72 15.42 -34.84
CA ALA A 18 0.85 15.50 -33.39
C ALA A 18 -0.38 14.94 -32.61
N LEU A 19 -1.44 14.52 -33.30
CA LEU A 19 -2.70 14.08 -32.65
C LEU A 19 -2.91 12.57 -32.60
N SER A 20 -1.92 11.77 -33.01
CA SER A 20 -1.96 10.32 -32.83
C SER A 20 -1.23 9.89 -31.55
N ALA A 21 -1.60 10.46 -30.41
CA ALA A 21 -1.39 9.81 -29.12
C ALA A 21 -2.32 8.56 -29.12
N GLN A 22 -1.80 7.44 -29.58
CA GLN A 22 -2.50 6.16 -29.41
C GLN A 22 -2.65 5.96 -27.90
N ALA A 23 -3.88 6.09 -27.40
CA ALA A 23 -4.21 5.61 -26.07
C ALA A 23 -3.82 4.13 -26.04
N VAL A 24 -2.77 3.79 -25.29
CA VAL A 24 -2.46 2.40 -24.98
C VAL A 24 -3.66 1.89 -24.20
N ALA A 25 -4.53 1.14 -24.87
CA ALA A 25 -5.64 0.49 -24.20
C ALA A 25 -5.06 -0.46 -23.14
N ALA A 26 -5.45 -0.24 -21.89
CA ALA A 26 -5.13 -1.17 -20.82
C ALA A 26 -5.66 -2.55 -21.23
N LYS A 27 -4.81 -3.58 -21.12
CA LYS A 27 -5.24 -4.96 -21.38
C LYS A 27 -5.92 -5.47 -20.12
N ASP A 28 -7.15 -5.92 -20.26
CA ASP A 28 -7.85 -6.60 -19.19
C ASP A 28 -7.18 -7.94 -18.88
N LEU A 29 -7.01 -8.23 -17.60
CA LEU A 29 -6.56 -9.52 -17.10
C LEU A 29 -7.72 -10.18 -16.37
N THR A 30 -8.15 -11.34 -16.85
CA THR A 30 -9.15 -12.16 -16.17
C THR A 30 -8.46 -13.30 -15.43
N ILE A 31 -8.67 -13.38 -14.12
CA ILE A 31 -8.14 -14.44 -13.26
C ILE A 31 -9.30 -15.32 -12.80
N ALA A 32 -9.24 -16.61 -13.15
CA ALA A 32 -10.20 -17.60 -12.66
C ALA A 32 -9.73 -18.16 -11.30
N VAL A 33 -10.64 -18.22 -10.34
CA VAL A 33 -10.41 -18.79 -9.02
C VAL A 33 -11.41 -19.90 -8.73
N TYR A 34 -11.04 -20.83 -7.87
CA TYR A 34 -11.82 -22.05 -7.60
C TYR A 34 -13.01 -21.85 -6.65
N SER A 35 -13.07 -20.71 -5.93
CA SER A 35 -14.16 -20.37 -5.00
C SER A 35 -14.37 -18.86 -4.95
N ALA A 36 -15.42 -18.40 -4.25
CA ALA A 36 -15.60 -17.00 -3.93
C ALA A 36 -14.72 -16.61 -2.73
N PHE A 37 -14.17 -15.40 -2.74
CA PHE A 37 -13.58 -14.80 -1.54
C PHE A 37 -14.72 -14.30 -0.62
N THR A 38 -14.48 -14.35 0.70
CA THR A 38 -15.52 -14.04 1.71
C THR A 38 -15.54 -12.56 2.07
N THR A 39 -14.40 -11.90 2.05
CA THR A 39 -14.25 -10.49 2.40
C THR A 39 -13.06 -9.86 1.67
N LEU A 40 -13.10 -8.55 1.46
CA LEU A 40 -11.96 -7.75 0.99
C LEU A 40 -11.22 -7.07 2.14
N ASP A 41 -11.73 -7.17 3.38
CA ASP A 41 -11.05 -6.63 4.56
C ASP A 41 -9.86 -7.53 4.95
N PRO A 42 -8.61 -7.03 4.90
CA PRO A 42 -7.42 -7.83 5.17
C PRO A 42 -7.33 -8.32 6.62
N TYR A 43 -8.03 -7.65 7.55
CA TYR A 43 -8.06 -8.02 8.96
C TYR A 43 -9.22 -8.94 9.34
N ASP A 44 -10.19 -9.12 8.44
CA ASP A 44 -11.31 -10.04 8.65
C ASP A 44 -11.22 -11.30 7.77
N ALA A 45 -10.27 -11.34 6.85
CA ALA A 45 -10.02 -12.49 5.98
C ALA A 45 -9.41 -13.66 6.73
N SER A 46 -10.15 -14.76 6.91
CA SER A 46 -9.68 -16.02 7.52
C SER A 46 -9.27 -17.07 6.47
N ASP A 47 -9.81 -17.00 5.26
CA ASP A 47 -9.52 -17.94 4.18
C ASP A 47 -8.37 -17.47 3.27
N THR A 48 -7.66 -18.43 2.71
CA THR A 48 -6.48 -18.18 1.86
C THR A 48 -6.81 -17.38 0.61
N LEU A 49 -7.99 -17.59 0.01
CA LEU A 49 -8.35 -16.89 -1.22
C LEU A 49 -8.59 -15.40 -0.97
N SER A 50 -9.36 -15.05 0.09
CA SER A 50 -9.56 -13.65 0.49
C SER A 50 -8.23 -12.95 0.79
N GLN A 51 -7.31 -13.63 1.50
CA GLN A 51 -5.98 -13.09 1.78
C GLN A 51 -5.15 -12.87 0.50
N ASN A 52 -5.22 -13.79 -0.46
CA ASN A 52 -4.49 -13.65 -1.73
C ASN A 52 -5.09 -12.54 -2.60
N VAL A 53 -6.41 -12.41 -2.65
CA VAL A 53 -7.08 -11.33 -3.36
C VAL A 53 -6.70 -9.98 -2.74
N ALA A 54 -6.70 -9.87 -1.40
CA ALA A 54 -6.30 -8.66 -0.69
C ALA A 54 -4.87 -8.19 -1.05
N LYS A 55 -3.93 -9.12 -1.25
CA LYS A 55 -2.54 -8.80 -1.67
C LYS A 55 -2.44 -8.17 -3.07
N SER A 56 -3.50 -8.20 -3.87
CA SER A 56 -3.52 -7.56 -5.18
C SER A 56 -3.70 -6.04 -5.12
N PHE A 57 -4.20 -5.51 -4.01
CA PHE A 57 -4.50 -4.09 -3.86
C PHE A 57 -4.16 -3.48 -2.48
N TYR A 58 -3.72 -4.29 -1.51
CA TYR A 58 -3.17 -3.81 -0.25
C TYR A 58 -1.67 -4.03 -0.18
N GLU A 59 -0.96 -3.06 0.36
CA GLU A 59 0.46 -3.15 0.69
C GLU A 59 0.65 -3.05 2.20
N GLY A 60 1.62 -3.80 2.75
CA GLY A 60 2.03 -3.70 4.14
C GLY A 60 3.18 -2.72 4.34
N LEU A 61 3.52 -2.45 5.59
CA LEU A 61 4.75 -1.72 5.94
C LEU A 61 5.97 -2.49 5.46
N PHE A 62 5.95 -3.81 5.62
CA PHE A 62 6.97 -4.76 5.23
C PHE A 62 6.37 -5.87 4.35
N GLY A 63 7.22 -6.58 3.63
CA GLY A 63 6.84 -7.70 2.80
C GLY A 63 8.00 -8.68 2.63
N PHE A 64 7.83 -9.67 1.77
CA PHE A 64 8.88 -10.63 1.43
C PHE A 64 9.16 -10.58 -0.07
N ASP A 65 10.43 -10.65 -0.44
CA ASP A 65 10.84 -10.79 -1.83
C ASP A 65 10.69 -12.25 -2.32
N LYS A 66 11.08 -12.50 -3.59
CA LYS A 66 11.02 -13.85 -4.19
C LYS A 66 11.89 -14.90 -3.48
N ASP A 67 12.88 -14.47 -2.69
CA ASP A 67 13.80 -15.32 -1.93
C ASP A 67 13.37 -15.42 -0.45
N MET A 68 12.14 -14.98 -0.13
CA MET A 68 11.56 -14.93 1.22
C MET A 68 12.36 -14.10 2.22
N LYS A 69 13.06 -13.09 1.73
CA LYS A 69 13.74 -12.10 2.58
C LYS A 69 12.82 -10.95 2.88
N LEU A 70 12.83 -10.50 4.13
CA LEU A 70 12.09 -9.32 4.55
C LEU A 70 12.57 -8.08 3.77
N VAL A 71 11.62 -7.33 3.23
CA VAL A 71 11.86 -6.08 2.49
C VAL A 71 10.94 -4.98 2.99
N ASN A 72 11.44 -3.75 2.93
CA ASN A 72 10.67 -2.57 3.24
C ASN A 72 9.75 -2.22 2.05
N VAL A 73 8.43 -2.19 2.28
CA VAL A 73 7.43 -1.82 1.26
C VAL A 73 6.98 -0.38 1.49
N LEU A 74 6.10 -0.11 2.45
CA LEU A 74 5.68 1.25 2.83
C LEU A 74 6.57 1.85 3.94
N ALA A 75 7.26 1.01 4.70
CA ALA A 75 8.32 1.45 5.60
C ALA A 75 9.59 1.83 4.83
N GLU A 76 10.31 2.83 5.32
CA GLU A 76 11.67 3.19 4.88
C GLU A 76 12.72 2.45 5.72
N SER A 77 12.55 2.45 7.03
CA SER A 77 13.44 1.79 7.99
C SER A 77 12.71 1.51 9.30
N TYR A 78 13.34 0.73 10.17
CA TYR A 78 12.87 0.56 11.53
C TYR A 78 14.05 0.40 12.51
N ASP A 79 13.79 0.77 13.76
CA ASP A 79 14.66 0.57 14.90
C ASP A 79 13.91 -0.16 16.01
N VAL A 80 14.61 -1.02 16.75
CA VAL A 80 14.04 -1.79 17.86
C VAL A 80 14.75 -1.42 19.16
N SER A 81 14.00 -1.19 20.22
CA SER A 81 14.55 -0.95 21.56
C SER A 81 15.30 -2.19 22.08
N LYS A 82 16.23 -1.97 23.03
CA LYS A 82 17.07 -3.05 23.59
C LYS A 82 16.27 -4.16 24.27
N ASP A 83 15.12 -3.81 24.83
CA ASP A 83 14.20 -4.74 25.50
C ASP A 83 13.20 -5.40 24.51
N GLY A 84 13.19 -4.98 23.25
CA GLY A 84 12.31 -5.52 22.22
C GLY A 84 10.84 -5.11 22.37
N LEU A 85 10.55 -4.10 23.19
CA LEU A 85 9.18 -3.66 23.44
C LEU A 85 8.74 -2.48 22.58
N GLU A 86 9.67 -1.74 21.98
CA GLU A 86 9.36 -0.61 21.11
C GLU A 86 9.95 -0.79 19.72
N TYR A 87 9.13 -0.52 18.70
CA TYR A 87 9.53 -0.51 17.29
C TYR A 87 9.23 0.87 16.72
N THR A 88 10.27 1.63 16.40
CA THR A 88 10.15 2.93 15.72
C THR A 88 10.30 2.72 14.24
N ILE A 89 9.25 3.00 13.47
CA ILE A 89 9.20 2.76 12.03
C ILE A 89 9.11 4.10 11.30
N LYS A 90 10.07 4.36 10.40
CA LYS A 90 10.01 5.47 9.46
C LYS A 90 9.26 5.05 8.22
N LEU A 91 8.35 5.89 7.75
CA LEU A 91 7.48 5.66 6.60
C LEU A 91 8.05 6.34 5.37
N LYS A 92 7.90 5.70 4.22
CA LYS A 92 8.17 6.35 2.93
C LYS A 92 7.22 7.51 2.72
N GLN A 93 7.74 8.62 2.22
CA GLN A 93 6.96 9.83 1.99
C GLN A 93 6.48 9.96 0.55
N GLY A 94 5.48 10.82 0.33
CA GLY A 94 4.95 11.12 -1.00
C GLY A 94 4.04 10.03 -1.59
N ILE A 95 3.73 8.99 -0.81
CA ILE A 95 2.79 7.94 -1.19
C ILE A 95 1.36 8.42 -0.93
N LYS A 96 0.43 8.01 -1.80
CA LYS A 96 -1.00 8.29 -1.67
C LYS A 96 -1.79 7.00 -1.76
N PHE A 97 -2.91 6.97 -1.04
CA PHE A 97 -3.92 5.94 -1.23
C PHE A 97 -4.63 6.10 -2.59
N SER A 98 -5.38 5.09 -3.00
CA SER A 98 -6.10 5.08 -4.28
C SER A 98 -7.18 6.16 -4.41
N ASP A 99 -7.67 6.70 -3.30
CA ASP A 99 -8.61 7.82 -3.21
C ASP A 99 -7.92 9.20 -3.25
N GLY A 100 -6.57 9.21 -3.25
CA GLY A 100 -5.74 10.42 -3.30
C GLY A 100 -5.31 10.96 -1.94
N GLU A 101 -5.82 10.41 -0.83
CA GLU A 101 -5.40 10.80 0.51
C GLU A 101 -3.92 10.43 0.77
N PRO A 102 -3.20 11.22 1.57
CA PRO A 102 -1.79 10.96 1.85
C PRO A 102 -1.62 9.74 2.77
N PHE A 103 -0.66 8.86 2.45
CA PHE A 103 -0.18 7.85 3.38
C PHE A 103 0.78 8.50 4.37
N ASN A 104 0.46 8.42 5.67
CA ASN A 104 1.22 9.04 6.76
C ASN A 104 1.09 8.25 8.07
N ALA A 105 1.76 8.72 9.11
CA ALA A 105 1.74 8.09 10.43
C ALA A 105 0.34 8.05 11.07
N ALA A 106 -0.49 9.05 10.85
CA ALA A 106 -1.86 9.07 11.35
C ALA A 106 -2.72 7.98 10.71
N ALA A 107 -2.57 7.75 9.39
CA ALA A 107 -3.26 6.67 8.69
C ALA A 107 -2.80 5.28 9.18
N VAL A 108 -1.50 5.09 9.43
CA VAL A 108 -0.97 3.84 10.02
C VAL A 108 -1.56 3.63 11.40
N LYS A 109 -1.53 4.66 12.27
CA LYS A 109 -2.11 4.56 13.61
C LYS A 109 -3.59 4.18 13.55
N ALA A 110 -4.41 4.87 12.76
CA ALA A 110 -5.84 4.61 12.63
C ALA A 110 -6.11 3.16 12.20
N ASN A 111 -5.29 2.63 11.27
CA ASN A 111 -5.39 1.27 10.79
C ASN A 111 -5.10 0.23 11.90
N PHE A 112 -4.06 0.45 12.71
CA PHE A 112 -3.72 -0.45 13.83
C PHE A 112 -4.66 -0.27 15.02
N ASP A 113 -5.10 0.94 15.37
CA ASP A 113 -6.12 1.18 16.38
C ASP A 113 -7.41 0.38 16.05
N ARG A 114 -7.75 0.27 14.77
CA ARG A 114 -8.89 -0.53 14.32
C ARG A 114 -8.68 -2.02 14.58
N VAL A 115 -7.54 -2.59 14.19
CA VAL A 115 -7.32 -4.05 14.29
C VAL A 115 -7.02 -4.50 15.72
N THR A 116 -6.48 -3.62 16.57
CA THR A 116 -6.18 -3.93 17.99
C THR A 116 -7.36 -3.68 18.91
N ASN A 117 -8.46 -3.09 18.44
CA ASN A 117 -9.67 -2.91 19.23
C ASN A 117 -10.52 -4.20 19.20
N PRO A 118 -10.69 -4.91 20.34
CA PRO A 118 -11.46 -6.14 20.40
C PRO A 118 -12.95 -5.96 20.10
N GLU A 119 -13.51 -4.77 20.29
CA GLU A 119 -14.92 -4.46 20.00
C GLU A 119 -15.25 -4.50 18.50
N ASN A 120 -14.22 -4.42 17.64
CA ASN A 120 -14.40 -4.56 16.19
C ASN A 120 -14.60 -6.01 15.74
N HIS A 121 -14.40 -6.99 16.62
CA HIS A 121 -14.60 -8.42 16.38
C HIS A 121 -13.91 -8.96 15.13
N LEU A 122 -12.75 -8.37 14.74
CA LEU A 122 -12.02 -8.76 13.55
C LEU A 122 -11.37 -10.14 13.72
N THR A 123 -11.53 -11.00 12.74
CA THR A 123 -11.07 -12.40 12.79
C THR A 123 -9.57 -12.51 13.08
N ARG A 124 -8.77 -11.55 12.58
CA ARG A 124 -7.31 -11.56 12.76
C ARG A 124 -6.82 -10.78 13.98
N TYR A 125 -7.70 -10.26 14.82
CA TYR A 125 -7.35 -9.53 16.06
C TYR A 125 -6.27 -10.25 16.88
N GLN A 126 -6.35 -11.57 17.01
CA GLN A 126 -5.42 -12.38 17.80
C GLN A 126 -3.94 -12.24 17.36
N LEU A 127 -3.69 -11.94 16.08
CA LEU A 127 -2.34 -11.74 15.54
C LEU A 127 -1.75 -10.39 15.97
N TYR A 128 -2.59 -9.43 16.30
CA TYR A 128 -2.20 -8.05 16.62
C TYR A 128 -2.35 -7.70 18.10
N ARG A 129 -2.91 -8.59 18.92
CA ARG A 129 -3.24 -8.32 20.34
C ARG A 129 -2.03 -7.98 21.22
N ASN A 130 -0.80 -8.32 20.76
CA ASN A 130 0.43 -7.98 21.46
C ASN A 130 0.81 -6.50 21.30
N ILE A 131 0.25 -5.80 20.33
CA ILE A 131 0.40 -4.35 20.22
C ILE A 131 -0.41 -3.72 21.36
N GLU A 132 0.27 -2.98 22.23
CA GLU A 132 -0.35 -2.21 23.30
C GLU A 132 -0.92 -0.90 22.74
N SER A 133 -0.09 -0.17 21.99
CA SER A 133 -0.47 1.08 21.35
C SER A 133 0.41 1.42 20.15
N VAL A 134 -0.08 2.34 19.32
CA VAL A 134 0.69 2.97 18.24
C VAL A 134 0.70 4.47 18.46
N GLU A 135 1.88 5.04 18.55
CA GLU A 135 2.13 6.47 18.73
C GLU A 135 2.53 7.10 17.39
N VAL A 136 1.98 8.28 17.10
CA VAL A 136 2.44 9.14 16.02
C VAL A 136 3.55 10.04 16.57
N VAL A 137 4.79 9.81 16.17
CA VAL A 137 5.95 10.63 16.57
C VAL A 137 6.00 11.90 15.73
N ASP A 138 5.82 11.75 14.41
CA ASP A 138 5.67 12.81 13.42
C ASP A 138 4.91 12.29 12.21
N ASP A 139 4.74 13.09 11.15
CA ASP A 139 3.96 12.71 9.96
C ASP A 139 4.49 11.46 9.24
N ALA A 140 5.78 11.14 9.40
CA ALA A 140 6.45 10.04 8.73
C ALA A 140 7.02 8.99 9.70
N THR A 141 6.72 9.09 11.00
CA THR A 141 7.31 8.19 12.02
C THR A 141 6.23 7.71 12.98
N VAL A 142 6.10 6.39 13.09
CA VAL A 142 5.24 5.74 14.09
C VAL A 142 6.08 4.92 15.03
N LYS A 143 5.62 4.81 16.29
CA LYS A 143 6.20 3.93 17.28
C LYS A 143 5.14 2.94 17.76
N PHE A 144 5.46 1.65 17.67
CA PHE A 144 4.66 0.56 18.21
C PHE A 144 5.20 0.22 19.61
N HIS A 145 4.29 0.14 20.56
CA HIS A 145 4.56 -0.38 21.90
C HIS A 145 3.96 -1.76 22.01
N LEU A 146 4.76 -2.73 22.45
CA LEU A 146 4.33 -4.12 22.62
C LEU A 146 4.15 -4.43 24.10
N LYS A 147 3.18 -5.30 24.43
CA LYS A 147 2.95 -5.81 25.78
C LYS A 147 4.06 -6.74 26.24
N GLU A 148 4.64 -7.48 25.32
CA GLU A 148 5.77 -8.39 25.55
C GLU A 148 6.67 -8.44 24.32
N ALA A 149 7.97 -8.67 24.55
CA ALA A 149 8.95 -8.76 23.46
C ALA A 149 8.60 -9.91 22.51
N PHE A 150 8.57 -9.61 21.21
CA PHE A 150 8.20 -10.55 20.18
C PHE A 150 9.11 -10.42 18.96
N SER A 151 10.07 -11.33 18.81
CA SER A 151 11.10 -11.26 17.76
C SER A 151 10.57 -11.39 16.33
N ALA A 152 9.35 -11.92 16.15
CA ALA A 152 8.69 -12.07 14.86
C ALA A 152 7.61 -10.98 14.63
N PHE A 153 7.75 -9.81 15.26
CA PHE A 153 6.81 -8.71 15.10
C PHE A 153 6.86 -8.11 13.68
N ILE A 154 8.04 -8.10 13.06
CA ILE A 154 8.28 -7.65 11.68
C ILE A 154 8.62 -8.83 10.78
#